data_8916c96f712229ce7ccbc2e1311c7ad5
#
_entry.id   8916c96f712229ce7ccbc2e1311c7ad5
#
_cell.length_a   1.000
_cell.length_b   1.000
_cell.length_c   1.000
_cell.angle_alpha   90.00
_cell.angle_beta   90.00
_cell.angle_gamma   90.00
#
_symmetry.space_group_name_H-M   'P 1'
#
loop_
_entity.id
_entity.type
_entity.pdbx_description
1 polymer ?
#
loop_
_entity_poly.entity_id
_entity_poly.type
_entity_poly.pdbx_seq_one_letter_code
_entity_poly.pdbx_strand_id
1 'polypeptide(L)' 'MNLITETRYKLNYQKNNLESLLETDTSKLTKDARHYIADEIAKAKRNIEYYEGIIKVLEESN' A
#
# COMPACT_ATOMS: atom_id res chain seq x y z
N MET A 1 9.10 -13.95 15.13
CA MET A 1 8.51 -13.86 13.77
C MET A 1 9.63 -13.56 12.78
N ASN A 2 9.70 -14.27 11.66
CA ASN A 2 10.77 -14.00 10.71
C ASN A 2 10.46 -12.76 9.85
N LEU A 3 11.49 -12.25 9.21
CA LEU A 3 11.39 -11.00 8.44
C LEU A 3 10.43 -11.11 7.25
N ILE A 4 10.38 -12.27 6.59
CA ILE A 4 9.46 -12.48 5.46
C ILE A 4 8.01 -12.37 5.94
N THR A 5 7.67 -13.04 7.03
CA THR A 5 6.31 -13.01 7.58
C THR A 5 5.93 -11.58 7.99
N GLU A 6 6.83 -10.90 8.67
CA GLU A 6 6.60 -9.52 9.10
C GLU A 6 6.38 -8.59 7.89
N THR A 7 7.19 -8.76 6.85
CA THR A 7 7.08 -7.94 5.65
C THR A 7 5.76 -8.22 4.92
N ARG A 8 5.32 -9.49 4.90
CA ARG A 8 4.02 -9.84 4.31
C ARG A 8 2.84 -9.20 5.04
N TYR A 9 2.92 -9.08 6.36
CA TYR A 9 1.88 -8.36 7.12
C TYR A 9 1.83 -6.90 6.70
N LYS A 10 2.98 -6.26 6.57
CA LYS A 10 3.05 -4.87 6.14
C LYS A 10 2.51 -4.69 4.72
N LEU A 11 2.85 -5.63 3.84
CA LEU A 11 2.35 -5.62 2.46
C LEU A 11 0.82 -5.75 2.44
N ASN A 12 0.27 -6.71 3.19
CA ASN A 12 -1.18 -6.91 3.24
C ASN A 12 -1.89 -5.67 3.79
N TYR A 13 -1.33 -5.04 4.81
CA TYR A 13 -1.88 -3.79 5.34
C TYR A 13 -1.96 -2.72 4.26
N GLN A 14 -0.91 -2.56 3.47
CA GLN A 14 -0.89 -1.56 2.41
C GLN A 14 -1.87 -1.88 1.30
N LYS A 15 -2.01 -3.16 0.94
CA LYS A 15 -2.99 -3.59 -0.07
C LYS A 15 -4.42 -3.31 0.38
N ASN A 16 -4.73 -3.60 1.65
CA ASN A 16 -6.05 -3.33 2.22
C ASN A 16 -6.32 -1.83 2.28
N ASN A 17 -5.31 -1.05 2.63
CA ASN A 17 -5.42 0.41 2.67
C ASN A 17 -5.69 0.98 1.27
N LEU A 18 -4.96 0.48 0.27
CA LEU A 18 -5.19 0.90 -1.12
C LEU A 18 -6.61 0.57 -1.58
N GLU A 19 -7.07 -0.64 -1.28
CA GLU A 19 -8.43 -1.05 -1.64
C GLU A 19 -9.47 -0.12 -1.04
N SER A 20 -9.33 0.21 0.25
CA SER A 20 -10.23 1.14 0.94
C SER A 20 -10.21 2.53 0.30
N LEU A 21 -9.02 3.01 -0.06
CA LEU A 21 -8.88 4.30 -0.72
C LEU A 21 -9.57 4.33 -2.09
N LEU A 22 -9.41 3.25 -2.86
CA LEU A 22 -10.01 3.15 -4.19
C LEU A 22 -11.53 3.03 -4.13
N GLU A 23 -12.07 2.49 -3.04
CA GLU A 23 -13.52 2.35 -2.83
C GLU A 23 -14.16 3.63 -2.30
N THR A 24 -13.38 4.61 -1.88
CA THR A 24 -13.90 5.85 -1.34
C THR A 24 -14.61 6.66 -2.43
N ASP A 25 -15.86 7.04 -2.18
CA ASP A 25 -16.62 7.89 -3.09
C ASP A 25 -16.12 9.33 -2.97
N THR A 26 -15.45 9.81 -4.01
CA THR A 26 -14.87 11.15 -4.03
C THR A 26 -15.76 12.20 -4.68
N SER A 27 -16.93 11.80 -5.17
CA SER A 27 -17.79 12.71 -5.96
C SER A 27 -18.28 13.93 -5.20
N LYS A 28 -18.41 13.81 -3.86
CA LYS A 28 -18.90 14.89 -3.00
C LYS A 28 -17.81 15.57 -2.20
N LEU A 29 -16.55 15.19 -2.44
CA LEU A 29 -15.43 15.76 -1.70
C LEU A 29 -14.95 17.06 -2.33
N THR A 30 -14.34 17.92 -1.50
CA THR A 30 -13.69 19.12 -2.01
C THR A 30 -12.49 18.75 -2.87
N LYS A 31 -11.99 19.72 -3.65
CA LYS A 31 -10.80 19.52 -4.47
C LYS A 31 -9.60 19.10 -3.60
N ASP A 32 -9.41 19.77 -2.46
CA ASP A 32 -8.29 19.46 -1.57
C ASP A 32 -8.40 18.06 -0.99
N ALA A 33 -9.61 17.63 -0.61
CA ALA A 33 -9.81 16.27 -0.10
C ALA A 33 -9.55 15.22 -1.19
N ARG A 34 -9.95 15.51 -2.43
CA ARG A 34 -9.65 14.60 -3.55
C ARG A 34 -8.15 14.49 -3.82
N HIS A 35 -7.43 15.60 -3.74
CA HIS A 35 -5.97 15.59 -3.87
C HIS A 35 -5.32 14.78 -2.75
N TYR A 36 -5.81 14.93 -1.54
CA TYR A 36 -5.31 14.13 -0.41
C TYR A 36 -5.48 12.63 -0.67
N ILE A 37 -6.67 12.21 -1.13
CA ILE A 37 -6.93 10.81 -1.43
C ILE A 37 -5.99 10.32 -2.56
N ALA A 38 -5.80 11.11 -3.60
CA ALA A 38 -4.90 10.76 -4.70
C ALA A 38 -3.46 10.57 -4.23
N ASP A 39 -2.99 11.44 -3.34
CA ASP A 39 -1.64 11.35 -2.77
C ASP A 39 -1.49 10.09 -1.92
N GLU A 40 -2.52 9.75 -1.14
CA GLU A 40 -2.50 8.56 -0.29
C GLU A 40 -2.52 7.28 -1.14
N ILE A 41 -3.25 7.29 -2.25
CA ILE A 41 -3.23 6.17 -3.20
C ILE A 41 -1.83 5.99 -3.78
N ALA A 42 -1.19 7.08 -4.20
CA ALA A 42 0.17 7.03 -4.74
C ALA A 42 1.17 6.48 -3.72
N LYS A 43 1.06 6.91 -2.46
CA LYS A 43 1.92 6.41 -1.38
C LYS A 43 1.71 4.91 -1.15
N ALA A 44 0.46 4.47 -1.10
CA ALA A 44 0.15 3.07 -0.89
C ALA A 44 0.73 2.20 -2.01
N LYS A 45 0.62 2.64 -3.26
CA LYS A 45 1.19 1.92 -4.40
C LYS A 45 2.71 1.81 -4.30
N ARG A 46 3.40 2.90 -3.91
CA ARG A 46 4.86 2.88 -3.74
C ARG A 46 5.27 1.94 -2.61
N ASN A 47 4.52 1.95 -1.51
CA ASN A 47 4.81 1.07 -0.38
C ASN A 47 4.62 -0.40 -0.75
N ILE A 48 3.58 -0.71 -1.54
CA ILE A 48 3.34 -2.07 -2.03
C ILE A 48 4.52 -2.55 -2.86
N GLU A 49 4.97 -1.75 -3.82
CA GLU A 49 6.13 -2.09 -4.65
C GLU A 49 7.38 -2.31 -3.81
N TYR A 50 7.59 -1.46 -2.82
CA TYR A 50 8.74 -1.55 -1.92
C TYR A 50 8.73 -2.86 -1.15
N TYR A 51 7.60 -3.21 -0.53
CA TYR A 51 7.50 -4.45 0.25
C TYR A 51 7.58 -5.69 -0.64
N GLU A 52 6.98 -5.64 -1.82
CA GLU A 52 7.08 -6.76 -2.78
C GLU A 52 8.54 -6.98 -3.20
N GLY A 53 9.28 -5.91 -3.40
CA GLY A 53 10.70 -5.99 -3.72
C GLY A 53 11.51 -6.61 -2.60
N ILE A 54 11.23 -6.23 -1.36
CA ILE A 54 11.92 -6.80 -0.18
C ILE A 54 11.63 -8.30 -0.08
N ILE A 55 10.36 -8.69 -0.22
CA ILE A 55 9.98 -10.11 -0.14
C ILE A 55 10.69 -10.92 -1.22
N LYS A 56 10.75 -10.40 -2.44
CA LYS A 56 11.44 -11.06 -3.54
C LYS A 56 12.91 -11.32 -3.20
N VAL A 57 13.59 -10.31 -2.69
CA VAL A 57 15.01 -10.44 -2.30
C VAL A 57 15.18 -11.47 -1.19
N LEU A 58 14.31 -11.43 -0.18
CA LEU A 58 14.38 -12.37 0.93
C LEU A 58 14.13 -13.80 0.49
N GLU A 59 13.19 -14.02 -0.42
CA GLU A 59 12.90 -15.35 -0.96
C GLU A 59 14.05 -15.88 -1.81
N GLU A 60 14.70 -15.02 -2.56
CA GLU A 60 15.86 -15.39 -3.38
C GLU A 60 17.10 -15.70 -2.55
N SER A 61 17.18 -15.16 -1.34
CA SER A 61 18.33 -15.36 -0.43
C SER A 61 18.30 -16.70 0.28
N ASN A 62 17.20 -17.40 0.23
CA ASN A 62 17.07 -18.70 0.90
C ASN A 62 17.43 -19.84 -0.04
#